data_dfeffe2fed6081e8b228d5052c6c4c38
#
_entry.id   dfeffe2fed6081e8b228d5052c6c4c38
#
_cell.length_a   1.000
_cell.length_b   1.000
_cell.length_c   1.000
_cell.angle_alpha   90.00
_cell.angle_beta   90.00
_cell.angle_gamma   90.00
#
_symmetry.space_group_name_H-M   'P 1'
#
loop_
_entity.id
_entity.type
_entity.pdbx_description
1 polymer ?
#
loop_
_entity_poly.entity_id
_entity_poly.type
_entity_poly.pdbx_seq_one_letter_code
_entity_poly.pdbx_strand_id
1 'polypeptide(L)'
;KIWWPLLALTPFFANLAEYLLGLLPLTNWWYWIVESIVFTSISLFLVKLHGCSKRARFFMAIASLGIIELITLAINRNYSLVSIAACKLGLFLIAVFEEQLVKVEQRNDEKIKLIQRESQRDDLTGLLNYRALDHEISKLANKNETNNILIGALNIDHFKTINDTYGHFVGNEVLNHFSTFLRKQIHTVFPQHGFVYRFGGEEFTIVVSNYSIKEVDKLLHQVERMLSEQPFKSKDGFKLSISFSCSITNHLKDESLDETLKRADKMLYLVKENGRGWINSDRYSDQKIENGTTSPLNMTSE
;
A
#
# COMPACT_ATOMS: atom_id res chain seq x y z
N LYS A 1 20.10 -5.79 14.17
CA LYS A 1 20.64 -4.81 15.16
C LYS A 1 21.49 -5.46 16.27
N ILE A 2 21.42 -6.77 16.49
CA ILE A 2 22.09 -7.50 17.60
C ILE A 2 23.54 -7.89 17.25
N TRP A 3 23.92 -7.94 15.99
CA TRP A 3 25.19 -8.47 15.52
C TRP A 3 26.37 -7.48 15.56
N TRP A 4 26.12 -6.18 15.56
CA TRP A 4 27.16 -5.15 15.61
C TRP A 4 28.07 -5.22 16.86
N PRO A 5 27.51 -5.45 18.08
CA PRO A 5 28.39 -5.62 19.25
C PRO A 5 29.28 -6.86 19.20
N LEU A 6 28.77 -7.95 18.60
CA LEU A 6 29.59 -9.18 18.44
C LEU A 6 30.73 -8.99 17.44
N LEU A 7 30.51 -8.24 16.36
CA LEU A 7 31.54 -7.84 15.40
C LEU A 7 32.64 -7.00 16.04
N ALA A 8 32.24 -6.10 16.94
CA ALA A 8 33.21 -5.25 17.65
C ALA A 8 34.14 -6.02 18.57
N LEU A 9 33.76 -7.21 18.99
CA LEU A 9 34.53 -8.09 19.85
C LEU A 9 35.41 -9.10 19.06
N THR A 10 35.32 -9.15 17.73
CA THR A 10 36.08 -10.10 16.91
C THR A 10 37.60 -9.96 17.09
N PRO A 11 38.23 -8.76 17.15
CA PRO A 11 39.64 -8.63 17.40
C PRO A 11 40.06 -9.20 18.76
N PHE A 12 39.20 -8.95 19.79
CA PHE A 12 39.47 -9.49 21.12
C PHE A 12 39.45 -11.02 21.15
N PHE A 13 38.44 -11.65 20.54
CA PHE A 13 38.35 -13.12 20.49
C PHE A 13 39.42 -13.75 19.64
N ALA A 14 39.85 -13.12 18.55
CA ALA A 14 40.93 -13.61 17.72
C ALA A 14 42.25 -13.62 18.52
N ASN A 15 42.58 -12.53 19.19
CA ASN A 15 43.77 -12.42 20.02
C ASN A 15 43.75 -13.35 21.25
N LEU A 16 42.58 -13.55 21.86
CA LEU A 16 42.38 -14.52 22.95
C LEU A 16 42.61 -15.95 22.48
N ALA A 17 42.14 -16.31 21.29
CA ALA A 17 42.37 -17.62 20.71
C ALA A 17 43.87 -17.88 20.45
N GLU A 18 44.60 -16.89 19.92
CA GLU A 18 46.04 -17.00 19.71
C GLU A 18 46.82 -17.13 21.02
N TYR A 19 46.40 -16.43 22.06
CA TYR A 19 46.97 -16.61 23.40
C TYR A 19 46.76 -18.03 23.92
N LEU A 20 45.54 -18.56 23.80
CA LEU A 20 45.19 -19.91 24.21
C LEU A 20 45.93 -20.99 23.42
N LEU A 21 46.27 -20.70 22.16
CA LEU A 21 47.10 -21.57 21.32
C LEU A 21 48.59 -21.41 21.55
N GLY A 22 49.00 -20.55 22.48
CA GLY A 22 50.43 -20.30 22.80
C GLY A 22 51.20 -19.53 21.72
N LEU A 23 50.50 -18.90 20.77
CA LEU A 23 51.13 -18.16 19.65
C LEU A 23 51.49 -16.72 20.04
N LEU A 24 50.83 -16.14 21.06
CA LEU A 24 51.10 -14.78 21.55
C LEU A 24 51.32 -14.75 23.06
N PRO A 25 52.28 -13.94 23.56
CA PRO A 25 52.48 -13.71 24.99
C PRO A 25 51.44 -12.76 25.56
N LEU A 26 51.00 -12.97 26.79
CA LEU A 26 50.01 -12.16 27.50
C LEU A 26 50.44 -10.70 27.80
N THR A 27 51.70 -10.35 27.47
CA THR A 27 52.34 -9.09 27.89
C THR A 27 51.66 -7.82 27.38
N ASN A 28 50.78 -7.92 26.35
CA ASN A 28 50.18 -6.77 25.70
C ASN A 28 48.65 -6.83 25.63
N TRP A 29 47.97 -7.53 26.57
CA TRP A 29 46.50 -7.73 26.58
C TRP A 29 45.69 -6.42 26.55
N TRP A 30 46.21 -5.32 27.07
CA TRP A 30 45.56 -4.01 27.07
C TRP A 30 45.40 -3.44 25.65
N TYR A 31 46.26 -3.77 24.69
CA TYR A 31 46.08 -3.39 23.28
C TYR A 31 44.83 -3.99 22.68
N TRP A 32 44.48 -5.23 23.01
CA TRP A 32 43.28 -5.92 22.51
C TRP A 32 42.00 -5.21 22.95
N ILE A 33 42.02 -4.69 24.18
CA ILE A 33 40.88 -3.91 24.73
C ILE A 33 40.80 -2.55 24.01
N VAL A 34 41.91 -1.85 23.86
CA VAL A 34 41.93 -0.53 23.18
C VAL A 34 41.49 -0.67 21.73
N GLU A 35 41.98 -1.65 21.00
CA GLU A 35 41.61 -1.93 19.61
C GLU A 35 40.09 -2.20 19.49
N SER A 36 39.56 -3.04 20.38
CA SER A 36 38.12 -3.36 20.40
C SER A 36 37.27 -2.14 20.72
N ILE A 37 37.70 -1.27 21.65
CA ILE A 37 36.97 -0.03 22.01
C ILE A 37 37.00 0.96 20.83
N VAL A 38 38.14 1.16 20.18
CA VAL A 38 38.27 2.07 19.04
C VAL A 38 37.41 1.59 17.87
N PHE A 39 37.46 0.30 17.57
CA PHE A 39 36.66 -0.30 16.51
C PHE A 39 35.16 -0.16 16.80
N THR A 40 34.71 -0.45 18.03
CA THR A 40 33.33 -0.30 18.45
C THR A 40 32.85 1.15 18.30
N SER A 41 33.71 2.11 18.72
CA SER A 41 33.37 3.54 18.65
C SER A 41 33.20 4.02 17.21
N ILE A 42 34.12 3.61 16.30
CA ILE A 42 34.02 3.93 14.87
C ILE A 42 32.80 3.28 14.24
N SER A 43 32.51 2.02 14.56
CA SER A 43 31.38 1.30 14.04
C SER A 43 30.03 1.93 14.47
N LEU A 44 29.92 2.33 15.75
CA LEU A 44 28.74 3.06 16.27
C LEU A 44 28.58 4.43 15.62
N PHE A 45 29.69 5.15 15.36
CA PHE A 45 29.65 6.43 14.65
C PHE A 45 29.14 6.25 13.21
N LEU A 46 29.65 5.25 12.49
CA LEU A 46 29.23 4.95 11.11
C LEU A 46 27.75 4.57 11.01
N VAL A 47 27.21 3.86 12.02
CA VAL A 47 25.77 3.53 12.08
C VAL A 47 24.90 4.79 12.21
N LYS A 48 25.39 5.84 12.90
CA LYS A 48 24.66 7.11 13.10
C LYS A 48 24.71 8.06 11.91
N LEU A 49 25.56 7.82 10.90
CA LEU A 49 25.64 8.66 9.71
C LEU A 49 24.33 8.58 8.89
N HIS A 50 23.50 9.62 9.05
CA HIS A 50 22.29 9.81 8.28
C HIS A 50 22.67 10.25 6.85
N GLY A 51 22.12 9.57 5.83
CA GLY A 51 22.35 9.90 4.42
C GLY A 51 23.27 8.97 3.64
N CYS A 52 24.05 8.12 4.31
CA CYS A 52 24.84 7.09 3.64
C CYS A 52 24.04 5.80 3.43
N SER A 53 24.17 5.18 2.25
CA SER A 53 23.57 3.87 2.00
C SER A 53 24.09 2.81 2.96
N LYS A 54 23.32 1.75 3.25
CA LYS A 54 23.76 0.63 4.11
C LYS A 54 25.08 0.04 3.59
N ARG A 55 25.25 -0.08 2.26
CA ARG A 55 26.48 -0.56 1.61
C ARG A 55 27.69 0.34 1.87
N ALA A 56 27.52 1.66 1.72
CA ALA A 56 28.62 2.60 1.97
C ALA A 56 29.09 2.56 3.41
N ARG A 57 28.21 2.47 4.38
CA ARG A 57 28.52 2.32 5.81
C ARG A 57 29.30 1.04 6.10
N PHE A 58 28.91 -0.06 5.46
CA PHE A 58 29.56 -1.34 5.58
C PHE A 58 30.99 -1.29 5.01
N PHE A 59 31.19 -0.75 3.80
CA PHE A 59 32.54 -0.58 3.22
C PHE A 59 33.44 0.35 4.06
N MET A 60 32.88 1.41 4.64
CA MET A 60 33.63 2.28 5.55
C MET A 60 34.04 1.56 6.83
N ALA A 61 33.19 0.68 7.38
CA ALA A 61 33.55 -0.15 8.54
C ALA A 61 34.68 -1.13 8.22
N ILE A 62 34.64 -1.78 7.05
CA ILE A 62 35.74 -2.66 6.60
C ILE A 62 37.05 -1.87 6.38
N ALA A 63 36.96 -0.71 5.75
CA ALA A 63 38.13 0.14 5.51
C ALA A 63 38.76 0.63 6.84
N SER A 64 37.93 1.02 7.82
CA SER A 64 38.38 1.42 9.14
C SER A 64 39.11 0.29 9.89
N LEU A 65 38.61 -0.94 9.78
CA LEU A 65 39.30 -2.12 10.32
C LEU A 65 40.67 -2.36 9.67
N GLY A 66 40.72 -2.29 8.33
CA GLY A 66 41.99 -2.45 7.62
C GLY A 66 43.02 -1.38 8.01
N ILE A 67 42.61 -0.14 8.26
CA ILE A 67 43.48 0.93 8.72
C ILE A 67 43.96 0.66 10.15
N ILE A 68 43.11 0.23 11.06
CA ILE A 68 43.45 -0.10 12.44
C ILE A 68 44.44 -1.26 12.46
N GLU A 69 44.23 -2.33 11.69
CA GLU A 69 45.15 -3.46 11.55
C GLU A 69 46.53 -3.00 11.05
N LEU A 70 46.58 -2.12 10.02
CA LEU A 70 47.84 -1.58 9.51
C LEU A 70 48.63 -0.78 10.57
N ILE A 71 47.91 0.05 11.35
CA ILE A 71 48.49 0.83 12.44
C ILE A 71 49.06 -0.10 13.53
N THR A 72 48.29 -1.13 13.90
CA THR A 72 48.68 -2.09 14.93
C THR A 72 49.88 -2.92 14.47
N LEU A 73 49.93 -3.31 13.21
CA LEU A 73 51.10 -4.01 12.60
C LEU A 73 52.33 -3.13 12.58
N ALA A 74 52.20 -1.82 12.34
CA ALA A 74 53.31 -0.87 12.35
C ALA A 74 53.89 -0.64 13.77
N ILE A 75 53.02 -0.70 14.80
CA ILE A 75 53.42 -0.48 16.20
C ILE A 75 53.98 -1.77 16.83
N ASN A 76 53.43 -2.92 16.51
CA ASN A 76 53.73 -4.19 17.15
C ASN A 76 54.19 -5.25 16.13
N ARG A 77 55.52 -5.45 16.02
CA ARG A 77 56.15 -6.39 15.06
C ARG A 77 55.84 -7.88 15.33
N ASN A 78 55.22 -8.20 16.45
CA ASN A 78 54.96 -9.58 16.90
C ASN A 78 53.58 -10.11 16.49
N TYR A 79 52.86 -9.41 15.60
CA TYR A 79 51.59 -9.93 15.11
C TYR A 79 51.78 -11.15 14.20
N SER A 80 51.05 -12.21 14.49
CA SER A 80 51.01 -13.41 13.67
C SER A 80 50.26 -13.15 12.36
N LEU A 81 50.79 -13.58 11.23
CA LEU A 81 50.10 -13.57 9.93
C LEU A 81 48.78 -14.33 9.97
N VAL A 82 48.63 -15.27 10.92
CA VAL A 82 47.44 -16.10 11.10
C VAL A 82 46.29 -15.27 11.66
N SER A 83 46.52 -14.37 12.64
CA SER A 83 45.46 -13.52 13.20
C SER A 83 44.92 -12.54 12.17
N ILE A 84 45.79 -11.95 11.37
CA ILE A 84 45.40 -11.03 10.29
C ILE A 84 44.54 -11.77 9.25
N ALA A 85 44.94 -12.99 8.86
CA ALA A 85 44.18 -13.80 7.91
C ALA A 85 42.80 -14.21 8.46
N ALA A 86 42.74 -14.61 9.75
CA ALA A 86 41.51 -15.00 10.41
C ALA A 86 40.50 -13.83 10.50
N CYS A 87 40.99 -12.63 10.90
CA CYS A 87 40.15 -11.43 10.92
C CYS A 87 39.62 -11.06 9.53
N LYS A 88 40.48 -11.09 8.50
CA LYS A 88 40.05 -10.82 7.12
C LYS A 88 39.03 -11.83 6.60
N LEU A 89 39.20 -13.12 6.89
CA LEU A 89 38.26 -14.16 6.55
C LEU A 89 36.90 -13.94 7.25
N GLY A 90 36.93 -13.63 8.55
CA GLY A 90 35.72 -13.31 9.32
C GLY A 90 34.95 -12.14 8.72
N LEU A 91 35.62 -11.05 8.39
CA LEU A 91 35.04 -9.88 7.75
C LEU A 91 34.44 -10.20 6.37
N PHE A 92 35.16 -10.98 5.57
CA PHE A 92 34.70 -11.43 4.27
C PHE A 92 33.41 -12.27 4.39
N LEU A 93 33.37 -13.22 5.33
CA LEU A 93 32.17 -14.05 5.57
C LEU A 93 30.97 -13.21 6.01
N ILE A 94 31.20 -12.20 6.86
CA ILE A 94 30.15 -11.28 7.28
C ILE A 94 29.67 -10.43 6.11
N ALA A 95 30.56 -9.94 5.25
CA ALA A 95 30.21 -9.21 4.05
C ALA A 95 29.30 -10.02 3.13
N VAL A 96 29.66 -11.27 2.89
CA VAL A 96 28.88 -12.20 2.08
C VAL A 96 27.52 -12.46 2.72
N PHE A 97 27.47 -12.65 4.04
CA PHE A 97 26.23 -12.90 4.75
C PHE A 97 25.28 -11.68 4.71
N GLU A 98 25.77 -10.47 4.94
CA GLU A 98 25.00 -9.23 4.81
C GLU A 98 24.47 -9.04 3.38
N GLU A 99 25.26 -9.34 2.37
CA GLU A 99 24.78 -9.28 0.98
C GLU A 99 23.64 -10.28 0.72
N GLN A 100 23.73 -11.48 1.27
CA GLN A 100 22.65 -12.47 1.15
C GLN A 100 21.38 -12.03 1.89
N LEU A 101 21.49 -11.47 3.09
CA LEU A 101 20.35 -10.94 3.82
C LEU A 101 19.63 -9.82 3.05
N VAL A 102 20.38 -8.88 2.47
CA VAL A 102 19.81 -7.81 1.64
C VAL A 102 19.08 -8.38 0.42
N LYS A 103 19.62 -9.40 -0.24
CA LYS A 103 18.98 -10.06 -1.38
C LYS A 103 17.67 -10.77 -0.97
N VAL A 104 17.66 -11.43 0.20
CA VAL A 104 16.46 -12.09 0.73
C VAL A 104 15.38 -11.06 1.06
N GLU A 105 15.75 -9.95 1.73
CA GLU A 105 14.84 -8.85 2.05
C GLU A 105 14.20 -8.28 0.77
N GLN A 106 15.01 -7.98 -0.26
CA GLN A 106 14.52 -7.48 -1.55
C GLN A 106 13.57 -8.45 -2.25
N ARG A 107 13.89 -9.75 -2.28
CA ARG A 107 13.01 -10.78 -2.86
C ARG A 107 11.68 -10.90 -2.12
N ASN A 108 11.69 -10.76 -0.79
CA ASN A 108 10.46 -10.78 0.00
C ASN A 108 9.59 -9.54 -0.27
N ASP A 109 10.19 -8.36 -0.37
CA ASP A 109 9.48 -7.13 -0.72
C ASP A 109 8.88 -7.20 -2.13
N GLU A 110 9.60 -7.77 -3.09
CA GLU A 110 9.09 -8.00 -4.45
C GLU A 110 7.92 -8.98 -4.46
N LYS A 111 8.03 -10.10 -3.70
CA LYS A 111 6.92 -11.06 -3.55
C LYS A 111 5.68 -10.42 -2.91
N ILE A 112 5.87 -9.65 -1.84
CA ILE A 112 4.76 -8.93 -1.18
C ILE A 112 4.09 -7.97 -2.17
N LYS A 113 4.87 -7.21 -2.95
CA LYS A 113 4.34 -6.32 -3.98
C LYS A 113 3.60 -7.07 -5.09
N LEU A 114 4.09 -8.24 -5.50
CA LEU A 114 3.41 -9.09 -6.48
C LEU A 114 2.07 -9.61 -5.93
N ILE A 115 2.06 -10.18 -4.74
CA ILE A 115 0.84 -10.66 -4.08
C ILE A 115 -0.18 -9.51 -3.92
N GLN A 116 0.28 -8.33 -3.50
CA GLN A 116 -0.56 -7.15 -3.40
C GLN A 116 -1.09 -6.67 -4.76
N ARG A 117 -0.31 -6.81 -5.84
CA ARG A 117 -0.75 -6.50 -7.21
C ARG A 117 -1.75 -7.52 -7.74
N GLU A 118 -1.62 -8.78 -7.36
CA GLU A 118 -2.53 -9.87 -7.76
C GLU A 118 -3.84 -9.85 -6.97
N SER A 119 -3.87 -9.29 -5.77
CA SER A 119 -5.11 -9.14 -5.01
C SER A 119 -6.02 -8.11 -5.67
N GLN A 120 -7.08 -8.60 -6.30
CA GLN A 120 -8.13 -7.80 -6.94
C GLN A 120 -9.35 -7.60 -6.03
N ARG A 121 -9.28 -8.03 -4.77
CA ARG A 121 -10.39 -7.94 -3.83
C ARG A 121 -10.02 -7.11 -2.61
N ASP A 122 -11.04 -6.50 -2.03
CA ASP A 122 -10.98 -5.84 -0.74
C ASP A 122 -11.15 -6.88 0.38
N ASP A 123 -10.21 -6.92 1.31
CA ASP A 123 -10.16 -7.95 2.37
C ASP A 123 -11.34 -7.88 3.33
N LEU A 124 -11.93 -6.69 3.55
CA LEU A 124 -13.06 -6.52 4.46
C LEU A 124 -14.36 -6.94 3.82
N THR A 125 -14.65 -6.49 2.60
CA THR A 125 -15.97 -6.65 1.96
C THR A 125 -16.02 -7.78 0.94
N GLY A 126 -14.87 -8.29 0.49
CA GLY A 126 -14.75 -9.27 -0.58
C GLY A 126 -15.17 -8.74 -1.97
N LEU A 127 -15.50 -7.45 -2.09
CA LEU A 127 -15.73 -6.80 -3.37
C LEU A 127 -14.44 -6.71 -4.18
N LEU A 128 -14.57 -6.43 -5.47
CA LEU A 128 -13.43 -6.03 -6.28
C LEU A 128 -12.89 -4.68 -5.76
N ASN A 129 -11.58 -4.48 -5.85
CA ASN A 129 -10.92 -3.26 -5.41
C ASN A 129 -10.62 -2.31 -6.59
N TYR A 130 -10.02 -1.14 -6.31
CA TYR A 130 -9.65 -0.16 -7.34
C TYR A 130 -8.76 -0.75 -8.46
N ARG A 131 -7.86 -1.67 -8.12
CA ARG A 131 -6.98 -2.29 -9.13
C ARG A 131 -7.75 -3.16 -10.11
N ALA A 132 -8.77 -3.88 -9.63
CA ALA A 132 -9.67 -4.64 -10.48
C ALA A 132 -10.50 -3.73 -11.38
N LEU A 133 -10.91 -2.56 -10.88
CA LEU A 133 -11.63 -1.53 -11.64
C LEU A 133 -10.76 -1.01 -12.80
N ASP A 134 -9.54 -0.58 -12.54
CA ASP A 134 -8.59 -0.07 -13.54
C ASP A 134 -8.32 -1.10 -14.64
N HIS A 135 -8.08 -2.34 -14.25
CA HIS A 135 -7.88 -3.44 -15.19
C HIS A 135 -9.11 -3.71 -16.07
N GLU A 136 -10.31 -3.70 -15.50
CA GLU A 136 -11.55 -4.00 -16.24
C GLU A 136 -11.89 -2.87 -17.22
N ILE A 137 -11.79 -1.60 -16.81
CA ILE A 137 -12.03 -0.45 -17.70
C ILE A 137 -11.02 -0.44 -18.86
N SER A 138 -9.74 -0.65 -18.58
CA SER A 138 -8.70 -0.76 -19.62
C SER A 138 -9.01 -1.88 -20.62
N LYS A 139 -9.55 -2.99 -20.17
CA LYS A 139 -9.95 -4.11 -21.02
C LYS A 139 -11.18 -3.81 -21.87
N LEU A 140 -12.17 -3.11 -21.30
CA LEU A 140 -13.38 -2.70 -22.02
C LEU A 140 -13.05 -1.64 -23.07
N ALA A 141 -12.21 -0.64 -22.76
CA ALA A 141 -11.75 0.39 -23.70
C ALA A 141 -11.02 -0.17 -24.92
N ASN A 142 -10.24 -1.25 -24.74
CA ASN A 142 -9.47 -1.89 -25.82
C ASN A 142 -10.31 -2.74 -26.77
N LYS A 143 -11.55 -3.10 -26.42
CA LYS A 143 -12.38 -3.98 -27.25
C LYS A 143 -13.05 -3.34 -28.46
N ASN A 144 -12.84 -2.03 -28.72
CA ASN A 144 -13.47 -1.25 -29.81
C ASN A 144 -15.00 -1.42 -29.94
N GLU A 145 -15.63 -2.01 -28.95
CA GLU A 145 -17.08 -2.10 -28.90
C GLU A 145 -17.61 -0.77 -28.36
N THR A 146 -18.56 -0.19 -29.04
CA THR A 146 -19.32 1.02 -28.64
C THR A 146 -20.19 0.73 -27.43
N ASN A 147 -19.61 0.16 -26.40
CA ASN A 147 -20.35 -0.20 -25.19
C ASN A 147 -20.53 1.07 -24.37
N ASN A 148 -21.77 1.41 -24.10
CA ASN A 148 -22.09 2.42 -23.11
C ASN A 148 -21.61 1.92 -21.75
N ILE A 149 -20.56 2.53 -21.20
CA ILE A 149 -20.00 2.20 -19.88
C ILE A 149 -20.42 3.31 -18.93
N LEU A 150 -21.19 2.94 -17.93
CA LEU A 150 -21.63 3.82 -16.85
C LEU A 150 -20.75 3.58 -15.62
N ILE A 151 -20.29 4.66 -15.02
CA ILE A 151 -19.55 4.64 -13.77
C ILE A 151 -20.34 5.44 -12.73
N GLY A 152 -20.63 4.80 -11.60
CA GLY A 152 -21.26 5.44 -10.44
C GLY A 152 -20.29 5.50 -9.28
N ALA A 153 -20.09 6.68 -8.69
CA ALA A 153 -19.38 6.84 -7.44
C ALA A 153 -20.41 6.93 -6.29
N LEU A 154 -20.20 6.12 -5.25
CA LEU A 154 -21.09 6.03 -4.10
C LEU A 154 -20.31 6.21 -2.80
N ASN A 155 -20.97 6.80 -1.81
CA ASN A 155 -20.39 6.96 -0.48
C ASN A 155 -21.48 6.76 0.58
N ILE A 156 -21.20 5.98 1.63
CA ILE A 156 -22.10 5.81 2.75
C ILE A 156 -22.16 7.12 3.54
N ASP A 157 -23.37 7.66 3.71
CA ASP A 157 -23.56 8.92 4.39
C ASP A 157 -23.28 8.80 5.89
N HIS A 158 -22.63 9.82 6.44
CA HIS A 158 -22.33 9.92 7.88
C HIS A 158 -21.56 8.72 8.45
N PHE A 159 -20.78 8.00 7.63
CA PHE A 159 -20.05 6.81 8.06
C PHE A 159 -19.06 7.09 9.20
N LYS A 160 -18.42 8.25 9.20
CA LYS A 160 -17.58 8.69 10.31
C LYS A 160 -18.38 8.76 11.61
N THR A 161 -19.59 9.33 11.58
CA THR A 161 -20.48 9.40 12.75
C THR A 161 -20.86 8.01 13.26
N ILE A 162 -21.07 7.05 12.36
CA ILE A 162 -21.31 5.65 12.74
C ILE A 162 -20.11 5.09 13.49
N ASN A 163 -18.89 5.28 12.98
CA ASN A 163 -17.67 4.83 13.65
C ASN A 163 -17.46 5.51 15.01
N ASP A 164 -17.66 6.82 15.07
CA ASP A 164 -17.46 7.60 16.30
C ASP A 164 -18.50 7.24 17.38
N THR A 165 -19.73 6.84 16.98
CA THR A 165 -20.82 6.52 17.91
C THR A 165 -20.83 5.05 18.34
N TYR A 166 -20.61 4.13 17.39
CA TYR A 166 -20.79 2.67 17.62
C TYR A 166 -19.49 1.89 17.54
N GLY A 167 -18.37 2.56 17.22
CA GLY A 167 -17.05 1.94 17.08
C GLY A 167 -16.81 1.33 15.70
N HIS A 168 -15.53 1.12 15.38
CA HIS A 168 -15.08 0.61 14.08
C HIS A 168 -15.57 -0.81 13.77
N PHE A 169 -15.85 -1.63 14.77
CA PHE A 169 -16.41 -2.97 14.54
C PHE A 169 -17.81 -2.91 13.93
N VAL A 170 -18.68 -2.06 14.46
CA VAL A 170 -20.02 -1.83 13.89
C VAL A 170 -19.91 -1.17 12.52
N GLY A 171 -19.00 -0.20 12.33
CA GLY A 171 -18.73 0.38 11.03
C GLY A 171 -18.31 -0.66 9.99
N ASN A 172 -17.45 -1.62 10.35
CA ASN A 172 -17.06 -2.72 9.47
C ASN A 172 -18.26 -3.65 9.12
N GLU A 173 -19.17 -3.88 10.06
CA GLU A 173 -20.41 -4.62 9.80
C GLU A 173 -21.33 -3.88 8.83
N VAL A 174 -21.44 -2.55 8.96
CA VAL A 174 -22.17 -1.68 8.03
C VAL A 174 -21.57 -1.77 6.62
N LEU A 175 -20.24 -1.67 6.48
CA LEU A 175 -19.54 -1.81 5.20
C LEU A 175 -19.82 -3.17 4.56
N ASN A 176 -19.74 -4.26 5.32
CA ASN A 176 -20.02 -5.61 4.85
C ASN A 176 -21.48 -5.80 4.42
N HIS A 177 -22.43 -5.24 5.20
CA HIS A 177 -23.83 -5.30 4.88
C HIS A 177 -24.14 -4.53 3.60
N PHE A 178 -23.72 -3.26 3.52
CA PHE A 178 -23.92 -2.42 2.36
C PHE A 178 -23.32 -3.03 1.09
N SER A 179 -22.09 -3.50 1.16
CA SER A 179 -21.38 -4.10 0.03
C SER A 179 -22.09 -5.35 -0.49
N THR A 180 -22.51 -6.22 0.41
CA THR A 180 -23.22 -7.46 0.05
C THR A 180 -24.58 -7.15 -0.55
N PHE A 181 -25.29 -6.20 0.04
CA PHE A 181 -26.60 -5.77 -0.44
C PHE A 181 -26.51 -5.13 -1.82
N LEU A 182 -25.64 -4.13 -2.00
CA LEU A 182 -25.44 -3.44 -3.27
C LEU A 182 -25.03 -4.41 -4.38
N ARG A 183 -24.06 -5.26 -4.12
CA ARG A 183 -23.61 -6.29 -5.07
C ARG A 183 -24.76 -7.20 -5.51
N LYS A 184 -25.58 -7.65 -4.56
CA LYS A 184 -26.74 -8.49 -4.86
C LYS A 184 -27.71 -7.79 -5.79
N GLN A 185 -28.06 -6.53 -5.52
CA GLN A 185 -29.02 -5.77 -6.34
C GLN A 185 -28.47 -5.52 -7.74
N ILE A 186 -27.22 -5.04 -7.85
CA ILE A 186 -26.54 -4.79 -9.13
C ILE A 186 -26.47 -6.08 -9.97
N HIS A 187 -26.04 -7.19 -9.36
CA HIS A 187 -25.90 -8.46 -10.10
C HIS A 187 -27.27 -9.06 -10.50
N THR A 188 -28.32 -8.83 -9.72
CA THR A 188 -29.67 -9.31 -10.04
C THR A 188 -30.27 -8.60 -11.26
N VAL A 189 -30.05 -7.28 -11.36
CA VAL A 189 -30.64 -6.47 -12.44
C VAL A 189 -29.72 -6.42 -13.67
N PHE A 190 -28.40 -6.41 -13.46
CA PHE A 190 -27.38 -6.32 -14.52
C PHE A 190 -26.44 -7.54 -14.49
N PRO A 191 -26.94 -8.77 -14.69
CA PRO A 191 -26.09 -9.96 -14.65
C PRO A 191 -25.03 -9.87 -15.75
N GLN A 192 -23.75 -10.16 -15.41
CA GLN A 192 -22.57 -10.10 -16.28
C GLN A 192 -22.16 -8.69 -16.76
N HIS A 193 -22.97 -7.67 -16.55
CA HIS A 193 -22.72 -6.30 -16.99
C HIS A 193 -22.60 -5.29 -15.85
N GLY A 194 -22.99 -5.68 -14.62
CA GLY A 194 -22.91 -4.84 -13.43
C GLY A 194 -21.89 -5.35 -12.42
N PHE A 195 -20.93 -4.50 -12.04
CA PHE A 195 -19.88 -4.81 -11.07
C PHE A 195 -19.84 -3.75 -9.99
N VAL A 196 -19.48 -4.17 -8.78
CA VAL A 196 -19.31 -3.30 -7.62
C VAL A 196 -17.88 -3.42 -7.12
N TYR A 197 -17.28 -2.27 -6.89
CA TYR A 197 -15.91 -2.12 -6.40
C TYR A 197 -15.92 -1.34 -5.09
N ARG A 198 -14.99 -1.63 -4.20
CA ARG A 198 -14.67 -0.77 -3.08
C ARG A 198 -13.45 0.06 -3.43
N PHE A 199 -13.64 1.38 -3.50
CA PHE A 199 -12.55 2.30 -3.82
C PHE A 199 -11.64 2.55 -2.62
N GLY A 200 -12.22 2.73 -1.43
CA GLY A 200 -11.53 2.90 -0.15
C GLY A 200 -12.48 3.37 0.94
N GLY A 201 -12.13 3.19 2.21
CA GLY A 201 -12.95 3.65 3.32
C GLY A 201 -14.43 3.26 3.19
N GLU A 202 -15.28 4.26 3.04
CA GLU A 202 -16.73 4.16 2.81
C GLU A 202 -17.15 4.41 1.35
N GLU A 203 -16.17 4.40 0.43
CA GLU A 203 -16.35 4.75 -0.97
C GLU A 203 -16.45 3.50 -1.84
N PHE A 204 -17.48 3.48 -2.69
CA PHE A 204 -17.77 2.40 -3.61
C PHE A 204 -17.89 2.94 -5.03
N THR A 205 -17.59 2.08 -6.00
CA THR A 205 -17.79 2.39 -7.42
C THR A 205 -18.61 1.27 -8.04
N ILE A 206 -19.60 1.62 -8.84
CA ILE A 206 -20.28 0.66 -9.72
C ILE A 206 -19.88 0.91 -11.16
N VAL A 207 -19.75 -0.17 -11.91
CA VAL A 207 -19.59 -0.13 -13.37
C VAL A 207 -20.70 -0.94 -13.97
N VAL A 208 -21.44 -0.33 -14.89
CA VAL A 208 -22.50 -1.01 -15.62
C VAL A 208 -22.30 -0.77 -17.11
N SER A 209 -22.27 -1.83 -17.91
CA SER A 209 -22.11 -1.75 -19.35
C SER A 209 -23.37 -2.19 -20.08
N ASN A 210 -23.65 -1.60 -21.25
CA ASN A 210 -24.78 -1.95 -22.12
C ASN A 210 -26.16 -1.63 -21.58
N TYR A 211 -26.27 -0.75 -20.60
CA TYR A 211 -27.53 -0.25 -20.06
C TYR A 211 -27.58 1.27 -20.09
N SER A 212 -28.78 1.84 -20.04
CA SER A 212 -28.94 3.28 -19.97
C SER A 212 -28.74 3.83 -18.56
N ILE A 213 -28.38 5.09 -18.47
CA ILE A 213 -28.26 5.79 -17.19
C ILE A 213 -29.58 5.77 -16.40
N LYS A 214 -30.73 5.80 -17.09
CA LYS A 214 -32.07 5.75 -16.49
C LYS A 214 -32.35 4.41 -15.79
N GLU A 215 -31.85 3.31 -16.34
CA GLU A 215 -32.03 1.98 -15.73
C GLU A 215 -31.19 1.86 -14.46
N VAL A 216 -29.96 2.35 -14.48
CA VAL A 216 -29.07 2.36 -13.30
C VAL A 216 -29.61 3.30 -12.22
N ASP A 217 -30.04 4.50 -12.59
CA ASP A 217 -30.65 5.48 -11.69
C ASP A 217 -31.91 4.88 -10.99
N LYS A 218 -32.80 4.26 -11.76
CA LYS A 218 -33.97 3.57 -11.22
C LYS A 218 -33.62 2.49 -10.21
N LEU A 219 -32.60 1.67 -10.51
CA LEU A 219 -32.15 0.63 -9.58
C LEU A 219 -31.59 1.25 -8.30
N LEU A 220 -30.78 2.29 -8.39
CA LEU A 220 -30.16 2.91 -7.21
C LEU A 220 -31.20 3.56 -6.30
N HIS A 221 -32.21 4.21 -6.85
CA HIS A 221 -33.35 4.70 -6.05
C HIS A 221 -34.15 3.55 -5.39
N GLN A 222 -34.24 2.40 -6.03
CA GLN A 222 -34.84 1.21 -5.41
C GLN A 222 -33.97 0.68 -4.28
N VAL A 223 -32.64 0.65 -4.46
CA VAL A 223 -31.66 0.26 -3.42
C VAL A 223 -31.76 1.18 -2.20
N GLU A 224 -31.80 2.49 -2.41
CA GLU A 224 -31.94 3.50 -1.34
C GLU A 224 -33.23 3.27 -0.55
N ARG A 225 -34.36 3.10 -1.23
CA ARG A 225 -35.64 2.80 -0.58
C ARG A 225 -35.59 1.53 0.26
N MET A 226 -35.05 0.44 -0.30
CA MET A 226 -34.94 -0.83 0.41
C MET A 226 -34.05 -0.73 1.67
N LEU A 227 -32.97 0.05 1.62
CA LEU A 227 -32.09 0.29 2.78
C LEU A 227 -32.80 1.14 3.86
N SER A 228 -33.66 2.10 3.46
CA SER A 228 -34.41 2.92 4.40
C SER A 228 -35.54 2.14 5.08
N GLU A 229 -36.22 1.24 4.33
CA GLU A 229 -37.30 0.41 4.85
C GLU A 229 -36.79 -0.74 5.76
N GLN A 230 -35.58 -1.20 5.58
CA GLN A 230 -34.99 -2.31 6.31
C GLN A 230 -33.71 -1.88 7.06
N PRO A 231 -33.84 -1.30 8.27
CA PRO A 231 -32.69 -0.89 9.04
C PRO A 231 -31.72 -2.06 9.29
N PHE A 232 -30.45 -1.80 9.12
CA PHE A 232 -29.38 -2.74 9.45
C PHE A 232 -29.38 -3.05 10.95
N LYS A 233 -29.24 -4.32 11.32
CA LYS A 233 -29.09 -4.77 12.70
C LYS A 233 -27.69 -5.34 12.89
N SER A 234 -26.90 -4.68 13.75
CA SER A 234 -25.57 -5.18 14.13
C SER A 234 -25.65 -6.45 14.98
N LYS A 235 -24.53 -7.16 15.10
CA LYS A 235 -24.42 -8.33 15.99
C LYS A 235 -24.66 -7.96 17.45
N ASP A 236 -24.27 -6.75 17.85
CA ASP A 236 -24.51 -6.20 19.20
C ASP A 236 -25.93 -5.69 19.40
N GLY A 237 -26.80 -5.82 18.39
CA GLY A 237 -28.22 -5.48 18.49
C GLY A 237 -28.57 -4.04 18.13
N PHE A 238 -27.64 -3.19 17.75
CA PHE A 238 -27.91 -1.83 17.28
C PHE A 238 -28.69 -1.86 15.98
N LYS A 239 -29.71 -0.99 15.88
CA LYS A 239 -30.46 -0.75 14.64
C LYS A 239 -30.02 0.56 14.02
N LEU A 240 -29.56 0.52 12.79
CA LEU A 240 -28.98 1.65 12.06
C LEU A 240 -29.66 1.80 10.70
N SER A 241 -30.13 2.99 10.38
CA SER A 241 -30.53 3.31 9.01
C SER A 241 -29.29 3.69 8.21
N ILE A 242 -29.07 3.01 7.10
CA ILE A 242 -27.95 3.27 6.19
C ILE A 242 -28.49 4.06 5.02
N SER A 243 -27.92 5.24 4.76
CA SER A 243 -28.14 6.01 3.54
C SER A 243 -26.83 6.16 2.78
N PHE A 244 -26.93 6.46 1.51
CA PHE A 244 -25.78 6.71 0.66
C PHE A 244 -26.07 7.82 -0.35
N SER A 245 -25.04 8.54 -0.70
CA SER A 245 -25.01 9.50 -1.81
C SER A 245 -24.37 8.85 -3.02
N CYS A 246 -24.89 9.14 -4.21
CA CYS A 246 -24.38 8.57 -5.45
C CYS A 246 -24.35 9.59 -6.59
N SER A 247 -23.38 9.45 -7.47
CA SER A 247 -23.36 10.09 -8.79
C SER A 247 -23.21 9.02 -9.88
N ILE A 248 -23.80 9.24 -11.05
CA ILE A 248 -23.70 8.34 -12.20
C ILE A 248 -23.33 9.15 -13.43
N THR A 249 -22.30 8.70 -14.15
CA THR A 249 -21.85 9.34 -15.40
C THR A 249 -21.41 8.29 -16.42
N ASN A 250 -21.42 8.65 -17.71
CA ASN A 250 -20.86 7.84 -18.78
C ASN A 250 -19.32 7.94 -18.81
N HIS A 251 -18.65 6.83 -19.07
CA HIS A 251 -17.26 6.84 -19.47
C HIS A 251 -17.15 7.22 -20.94
N LEU A 252 -16.48 8.33 -21.25
CA LEU A 252 -16.32 8.82 -22.62
C LEU A 252 -15.14 8.12 -23.32
N LYS A 253 -15.25 7.93 -24.64
CA LYS A 253 -14.28 7.16 -25.44
C LYS A 253 -12.84 7.64 -25.33
N ASP A 254 -12.67 8.96 -25.23
CA ASP A 254 -11.35 9.61 -25.20
C ASP A 254 -10.93 10.06 -23.78
N GLU A 255 -11.65 9.60 -22.77
CA GLU A 255 -11.44 9.93 -21.36
C GLU A 255 -10.74 8.77 -20.65
N SER A 256 -9.74 9.07 -19.84
CA SER A 256 -9.14 8.09 -18.95
C SER A 256 -10.10 7.73 -17.81
N LEU A 257 -9.90 6.55 -17.19
CA LEU A 257 -10.66 6.17 -16.00
C LEU A 257 -10.57 7.23 -14.91
N ASP A 258 -9.37 7.78 -14.66
CA ASP A 258 -9.15 8.81 -13.65
C ASP A 258 -9.94 10.09 -13.92
N GLU A 259 -10.08 10.50 -15.17
CA GLU A 259 -10.89 11.67 -15.55
C GLU A 259 -12.37 11.42 -15.33
N THR A 260 -12.86 10.23 -15.70
CA THR A 260 -14.26 9.84 -15.44
C THR A 260 -14.54 9.80 -13.93
N LEU A 261 -13.66 9.19 -13.15
CA LEU A 261 -13.79 9.14 -11.68
C LEU A 261 -13.77 10.53 -11.05
N LYS A 262 -12.87 11.43 -11.50
CA LYS A 262 -12.86 12.83 -11.04
C LYS A 262 -14.16 13.56 -11.35
N ARG A 263 -14.76 13.30 -12.50
CA ARG A 263 -16.04 13.90 -12.89
C ARG A 263 -17.18 13.33 -12.03
N ALA A 264 -17.22 12.02 -11.82
CA ALA A 264 -18.18 11.40 -10.92
C ALA A 264 -18.02 11.92 -9.47
N ASP A 265 -16.80 12.07 -8.99
CA ASP A 265 -16.53 12.58 -7.64
C ASP A 265 -16.99 14.04 -7.45
N LYS A 266 -16.76 14.91 -8.44
CA LYS A 266 -17.31 16.28 -8.41
C LYS A 266 -18.84 16.30 -8.33
N MET A 267 -19.51 15.42 -9.06
CA MET A 267 -20.97 15.30 -9.01
C MET A 267 -21.42 14.77 -7.64
N LEU A 268 -20.70 13.79 -7.08
CA LEU A 268 -20.98 13.24 -5.75
C LEU A 268 -20.77 14.29 -4.65
N TYR A 269 -19.76 15.14 -4.78
CA TYR A 269 -19.52 16.25 -3.87
C TYR A 269 -20.74 17.20 -3.82
N LEU A 270 -21.32 17.55 -4.97
CA LEU A 270 -22.53 18.36 -5.04
C LEU A 270 -23.74 17.68 -4.35
N VAL A 271 -23.85 16.36 -4.48
CA VAL A 271 -24.86 15.59 -3.73
C VAL A 271 -24.69 15.77 -2.24
N LYS A 272 -23.47 15.62 -1.75
CA LYS A 272 -23.16 15.74 -0.32
C LYS A 272 -23.40 17.16 0.23
N GLU A 273 -23.12 18.19 -0.54
CA GLU A 273 -23.39 19.60 -0.15
C GLU A 273 -24.88 19.93 -0.11
N ASN A 274 -25.67 19.33 -1.00
CA ASN A 274 -27.10 19.58 -1.11
C ASN A 274 -27.96 18.68 -0.20
N GLY A 275 -27.40 18.13 0.87
CA GLY A 275 -28.16 17.43 1.92
C GLY A 275 -27.98 15.93 2.00
N ARG A 276 -27.19 15.31 1.13
CA ARG A 276 -26.92 13.86 1.08
C ARG A 276 -28.16 12.98 0.80
N GLY A 277 -27.98 11.66 0.74
CA GLY A 277 -29.08 10.72 0.60
C GLY A 277 -29.81 10.81 -0.71
N TRP A 278 -29.16 11.24 -1.79
CA TRP A 278 -29.78 11.26 -3.12
C TRP A 278 -28.77 10.92 -4.23
N ILE A 279 -29.33 10.69 -5.43
CA ILE A 279 -28.59 10.22 -6.60
C ILE A 279 -28.57 11.33 -7.64
N ASN A 280 -27.37 11.71 -8.11
CA ASN A 280 -27.17 12.65 -9.19
C ASN A 280 -26.74 11.91 -10.45
N SER A 281 -27.55 11.94 -11.49
CA SER A 281 -27.22 11.33 -12.77
C SER A 281 -26.92 12.40 -13.81
N ASP A 282 -25.85 12.17 -14.58
CA ASP A 282 -25.48 13.03 -15.72
C ASP A 282 -26.47 12.82 -16.89
N ARG A 283 -27.62 13.49 -16.81
CA ARG A 283 -28.67 13.41 -17.85
C ARG A 283 -28.25 14.00 -19.20
N TYR A 284 -27.13 14.71 -19.26
CA TYR A 284 -26.67 15.35 -20.49
C TYR A 284 -26.17 14.39 -21.56
N SER A 285 -25.76 13.18 -21.19
CA SER A 285 -25.21 12.22 -22.15
C SER A 285 -26.30 11.51 -22.97
N ASP A 286 -27.48 11.28 -22.40
CA ASP A 286 -28.58 10.62 -23.12
C ASP A 286 -29.13 11.49 -24.25
N GLN A 287 -29.21 12.81 -24.06
CA GLN A 287 -29.66 13.74 -25.08
C GLN A 287 -28.73 13.88 -26.28
N LYS A 288 -27.40 13.65 -26.09
CA LYS A 288 -26.42 13.67 -27.18
C LYS A 288 -26.49 12.41 -28.05
N ILE A 289 -26.87 11.28 -27.48
CA ILE A 289 -27.03 10.01 -28.20
C ILE A 289 -28.31 10.05 -29.05
N GLU A 290 -29.40 10.66 -28.53
CA GLU A 290 -30.67 10.77 -29.27
C GLU A 290 -30.67 11.85 -30.39
N ASN A 291 -29.88 12.92 -30.26
CA ASN A 291 -29.97 14.08 -31.17
C ASN A 291 -28.80 14.32 -32.12
N GLY A 292 -27.74 13.52 -32.10
CA GLY A 292 -26.64 13.58 -33.08
C GLY A 292 -25.95 14.95 -33.28
N THR A 293 -26.17 15.95 -32.40
CA THR A 293 -25.68 17.33 -32.60
C THR A 293 -24.98 17.89 -31.35
N THR A 294 -23.75 18.27 -31.58
CA THR A 294 -22.87 18.97 -30.62
C THR A 294 -23.22 20.46 -30.54
N SER A 295 -23.44 20.98 -29.35
CA SER A 295 -23.16 22.38 -29.04
C SER A 295 -22.81 22.57 -27.58
N PRO A 296 -21.75 23.30 -27.21
CA PRO A 296 -21.37 23.51 -25.83
C PRO A 296 -22.28 24.58 -25.21
N LEU A 297 -22.90 24.25 -24.08
CA LEU A 297 -23.64 25.25 -23.31
C LEU A 297 -22.69 26.00 -22.37
N ASN A 298 -22.66 27.30 -22.61
CA ASN A 298 -22.05 28.31 -21.76
C ASN A 298 -22.60 28.26 -20.35
N MET A 299 -21.74 28.09 -19.37
CA MET A 299 -22.04 28.47 -17.99
C MET A 299 -22.00 30.00 -17.92
N THR A 300 -23.15 30.61 -17.88
CA THR A 300 -23.30 32.00 -17.39
C THR A 300 -23.65 31.93 -15.91
N SER A 301 -22.83 32.59 -15.13
CA SER A 301 -23.03 33.01 -13.75
C SER A 301 -24.29 33.85 -13.61
N GLU A 302 -25.15 33.51 -12.66
CA GLU A 302 -25.89 34.44 -11.80
C GLU A 302 -25.93 33.87 -10.38
#